data_3238f5a08ba5319550187502c5b9f664
#
_entry.id   3238f5a08ba5319550187502c5b9f664
#
_cell.length_a   1.000
_cell.length_b   1.000
_cell.length_c   1.000
_cell.angle_alpha   90.00
_cell.angle_beta   90.00
_cell.angle_gamma   90.00
#
_symmetry.space_group_name_H-M   'P 1'
#
loop_
_entity.id
_entity.type
_entity.pdbx_description
1 polymer ?
#
loop_
_entity_poly.entity_id
_entity_poly.type
_entity_poly.pdbx_seq_one_letter_code
_entity_poly.pdbx_strand_id
1 'polypeptide(L)'
;MDQLNVTFLALSDPTRRVILERLRRGSATVNELAEPFGVSQQAISKHLAYLERASLIEKRKEGREQFCSLRAAPLQQAYEWMDEYRQFWEGAFDRLDAMLRRLQQPQRQQRKRNVRSRR
;
A
#
# COMPACT_ATOMS: atom_id res chain seq x y z
N MET A 1 -21.62 -9.77 4.13
CA MET A 1 -20.73 -8.85 3.34
C MET A 1 -19.78 -9.67 2.49
N ASP A 2 -19.55 -9.29 1.26
CA ASP A 2 -18.57 -9.98 0.44
C ASP A 2 -17.13 -9.62 0.86
N GLN A 3 -16.17 -10.38 0.36
CA GLN A 3 -14.76 -10.20 0.72
C GLN A 3 -14.23 -8.83 0.30
N LEU A 4 -14.71 -8.28 -0.81
CA LEU A 4 -14.29 -6.97 -1.29
C LEU A 4 -14.66 -5.88 -0.29
N ASN A 5 -15.90 -5.88 0.19
CA ASN A 5 -16.36 -4.94 1.20
C ASN A 5 -15.56 -5.07 2.49
N VAL A 6 -15.35 -6.32 2.93
CA VAL A 6 -14.61 -6.61 4.16
C VAL A 6 -13.18 -6.05 4.06
N THR A 7 -12.54 -6.24 2.91
CA THR A 7 -11.19 -5.74 2.66
C THR A 7 -11.15 -4.21 2.72
N PHE A 8 -12.03 -3.53 2.02
CA PHE A 8 -12.05 -2.06 2.01
C PHE A 8 -12.36 -1.48 3.39
N LEU A 9 -13.26 -2.11 4.14
CA LEU A 9 -13.53 -1.67 5.51
C LEU A 9 -12.30 -1.83 6.40
N ALA A 10 -11.58 -2.93 6.26
CA ALA A 10 -10.33 -3.13 7.01
C ALA A 10 -9.30 -2.07 6.67
N LEU A 11 -9.21 -1.68 5.39
CA LEU A 11 -8.27 -0.67 4.92
C LEU A 11 -8.70 0.76 5.27
N SER A 12 -9.90 0.96 5.77
CA SER A 12 -10.39 2.31 6.09
C SER A 12 -9.79 2.90 7.36
N ASP A 13 -9.11 2.10 8.17
CA ASP A 13 -8.46 2.56 9.39
C ASP A 13 -6.95 2.73 9.18
N PRO A 14 -6.39 3.91 9.54
CA PRO A 14 -4.96 4.16 9.31
C PRO A 14 -4.04 3.24 10.09
N THR A 15 -4.40 2.87 11.32
CA THR A 15 -3.59 1.96 12.14
C THR A 15 -3.49 0.59 11.48
N ARG A 16 -4.62 0.07 10.97
CA ARG A 16 -4.63 -1.21 10.29
C ARG A 16 -3.79 -1.17 9.02
N ARG A 17 -3.82 -0.06 8.27
CA ARG A 17 -2.97 0.08 7.09
C ARG A 17 -1.48 0.05 7.44
N VAL A 18 -1.08 0.71 8.53
CA VAL A 18 0.32 0.70 8.97
C VAL A 18 0.76 -0.70 9.38
N ILE A 19 -0.12 -1.45 10.06
CA ILE A 19 0.15 -2.86 10.41
C ILE A 19 0.40 -3.69 9.14
N LEU A 20 -0.46 -3.56 8.15
CA LEU A 20 -0.29 -4.29 6.90
C LEU A 20 0.99 -3.90 6.16
N GLU A 21 1.35 -2.62 6.18
CA GLU A 21 2.61 -2.14 5.59
C GLU A 21 3.82 -2.80 6.27
N ARG A 22 3.77 -2.93 7.59
CA ARG A 22 4.84 -3.62 8.31
C ARG A 22 4.92 -5.10 7.93
N LEU A 23 3.78 -5.77 7.84
CA LEU A 23 3.70 -7.19 7.52
C LEU A 23 4.09 -7.49 6.07
N ARG A 24 4.06 -6.50 5.20
CA ARG A 24 4.55 -6.64 3.83
C ARG A 24 6.04 -7.00 3.80
N ARG A 25 6.79 -6.62 4.82
CA ARG A 25 8.23 -6.90 4.92
C ARG A 25 8.54 -8.25 5.56
N GLY A 26 7.52 -8.92 6.13
CA GLY A 26 7.67 -10.21 6.77
C GLY A 26 6.85 -10.32 8.05
N SER A 27 6.77 -11.51 8.59
CA SER A 27 6.05 -11.80 9.84
C SER A 27 6.56 -10.92 10.98
N ALA A 28 5.70 -10.63 11.92
CA ALA A 28 6.05 -9.86 13.11
C ALA A 28 5.24 -10.37 14.30
N THR A 29 5.81 -10.24 15.49
CA THR A 29 5.11 -10.52 16.74
C THR A 29 4.14 -9.39 17.06
N VAL A 30 3.16 -9.68 17.92
CA VAL A 30 2.22 -8.66 18.39
C VAL A 30 2.97 -7.50 19.05
N ASN A 31 4.01 -7.79 19.82
CA ASN A 31 4.87 -6.78 20.44
C ASN A 31 5.54 -5.87 19.43
N GLU A 32 6.13 -6.47 18.40
CA GLU A 32 6.78 -5.70 17.35
C GLU A 32 5.80 -4.80 16.61
N LEU A 33 4.55 -5.25 16.44
CA LEU A 33 3.52 -4.45 15.77
C LEU A 33 3.00 -3.33 16.65
N ALA A 34 2.98 -3.51 17.98
CA ALA A 34 2.52 -2.49 18.92
C ALA A 34 3.55 -1.39 19.16
N GLU A 35 4.83 -1.72 19.10
CA GLU A 35 5.94 -0.84 19.47
C GLU A 35 5.92 0.51 18.76
N PRO A 36 5.79 0.58 17.42
CA PRO A 36 5.82 1.87 16.72
C PRO A 36 4.69 2.82 17.09
N PHE A 37 3.58 2.31 17.66
CA PHE A 37 2.43 3.13 18.03
C PHE A 37 2.51 3.63 19.46
N GLY A 38 3.44 3.09 20.26
CA GLY A 38 3.51 3.43 21.69
C GLY A 38 2.28 3.03 22.48
N VAL A 39 1.53 2.02 22.00
CA VAL A 39 0.29 1.54 22.62
C VAL A 39 0.49 0.13 23.17
N SER A 40 -0.46 -0.31 24.01
CA SER A 40 -0.43 -1.64 24.59
C SER A 40 -0.71 -2.71 23.54
N GLN A 41 -0.28 -3.95 23.84
CA GLN A 41 -0.63 -5.10 23.02
C GLN A 41 -2.14 -5.27 22.90
N GLN A 42 -2.90 -4.95 23.97
CA GLN A 42 -4.36 -5.06 23.95
C GLN A 42 -4.99 -4.13 22.92
N ALA A 43 -4.48 -2.89 22.80
CA ALA A 43 -4.98 -1.93 21.83
C ALA A 43 -4.72 -2.41 20.39
N ILE A 44 -3.51 -2.92 20.14
CA ILE A 44 -3.16 -3.46 18.82
C ILE A 44 -3.94 -4.74 18.54
N SER A 45 -4.16 -5.58 19.56
CA SER A 45 -4.87 -6.86 19.39
C SER A 45 -6.26 -6.70 18.80
N LYS A 46 -6.96 -5.62 19.11
CA LYS A 46 -8.27 -5.34 18.50
C LYS A 46 -8.17 -5.16 17.00
N HIS A 47 -7.17 -4.41 16.56
CA HIS A 47 -6.92 -4.22 15.13
C HIS A 47 -6.48 -5.51 14.45
N LEU A 48 -5.65 -6.29 15.13
CA LEU A 48 -5.21 -7.60 14.61
C LEU A 48 -6.38 -8.57 14.50
N ALA A 49 -7.27 -8.59 15.48
CA ALA A 49 -8.47 -9.42 15.42
C ALA A 49 -9.36 -9.03 14.24
N TYR A 50 -9.50 -7.73 13.99
CA TYR A 50 -10.25 -7.23 12.86
C TYR A 50 -9.64 -7.70 11.54
N LEU A 51 -8.32 -7.54 11.39
CA LEU A 51 -7.60 -7.97 10.20
C LEU A 51 -7.68 -9.47 9.98
N GLU A 52 -7.62 -10.25 11.05
CA GLU A 52 -7.74 -11.71 10.98
C GLU A 52 -9.13 -12.13 10.50
N ARG A 53 -10.17 -11.51 11.06
CA ARG A 53 -11.56 -11.78 10.62
C ARG A 53 -11.78 -11.37 9.16
N ALA A 54 -11.05 -10.35 8.70
CA ALA A 54 -11.09 -9.91 7.30
C ALA A 54 -10.25 -10.79 6.39
N SER A 55 -9.59 -11.81 6.91
CA SER A 55 -8.70 -12.72 6.16
C SER A 55 -7.49 -12.02 5.55
N LEU A 56 -7.07 -10.89 6.13
CA LEU A 56 -5.91 -10.14 5.66
C LEU A 56 -4.62 -10.54 6.37
N ILE A 57 -4.73 -11.18 7.52
CA ILE A 57 -3.59 -11.72 8.27
C ILE A 57 -3.91 -13.10 8.81
N GLU A 58 -2.85 -13.84 9.08
CA GLU A 58 -2.90 -15.10 9.82
C GLU A 58 -2.09 -14.92 11.10
N LYS A 59 -2.55 -15.57 12.16
CA LYS A 59 -1.82 -15.64 13.41
C LYS A 59 -1.29 -17.05 13.62
N ARG A 60 -0.05 -17.13 14.05
CA ARG A 60 0.59 -18.42 14.36
C ARG A 60 1.30 -18.30 15.70
N LYS A 61 1.08 -19.28 16.56
CA LYS A 61 1.75 -19.33 17.85
C LYS A 61 3.02 -20.17 17.75
N GLU A 62 4.14 -19.58 18.14
CA GLU A 62 5.41 -20.28 18.26
C GLU A 62 5.97 -20.05 19.66
N GLY A 63 6.00 -21.11 20.48
CA GLY A 63 6.37 -21.00 21.88
C GLY A 63 5.39 -20.10 22.62
N ARG A 64 5.91 -19.05 23.25
CA ARG A 64 5.10 -18.07 23.99
C ARG A 64 4.69 -16.88 23.13
N GLU A 65 5.23 -16.75 21.95
CA GLU A 65 4.99 -15.60 21.09
C GLU A 65 3.95 -15.92 20.03
N GLN A 66 3.19 -14.91 19.69
CA GLN A 66 2.23 -14.98 18.59
C GLN A 66 2.74 -14.14 17.44
N PHE A 67 2.90 -14.79 16.29
CA PHE A 67 3.35 -14.16 15.05
C PHE A 67 2.16 -13.89 14.15
N CYS A 68 2.21 -12.73 13.50
CA CYS A 68 1.24 -12.35 12.48
C CYS A 68 1.94 -12.33 11.12
N SER A 69 1.25 -12.82 10.10
CA SER A 69 1.75 -12.77 8.73
C SER A 69 0.65 -12.30 7.79
N LEU A 70 1.05 -11.65 6.71
CA LEU A 70 0.14 -11.10 5.71
C LEU A 70 -0.49 -12.21 4.88
N ARG A 71 -1.80 -12.08 4.63
CA ARG A 71 -2.50 -12.86 3.60
C ARG A 71 -2.84 -11.91 2.46
N ALA A 72 -2.08 -12.01 1.38
CA ALA A 72 -2.18 -11.06 0.28
C ALA A 72 -3.36 -11.30 -0.66
N ALA A 73 -3.97 -12.51 -0.64
CA ALA A 73 -5.01 -12.87 -1.59
C ALA A 73 -6.20 -11.90 -1.63
N PRO A 74 -6.78 -11.46 -0.48
CA PRO A 74 -7.87 -10.49 -0.53
C PRO A 74 -7.44 -9.13 -1.07
N LEU A 75 -6.19 -8.72 -0.82
CA LEU A 75 -5.65 -7.47 -1.37
C LEU A 75 -5.49 -7.56 -2.88
N GLN A 76 -5.10 -8.73 -3.39
CA GLN A 76 -5.01 -8.98 -4.81
C GLN A 76 -6.38 -8.85 -5.48
N GLN A 77 -7.43 -9.40 -4.87
CA GLN A 77 -8.80 -9.27 -5.36
C GLN A 77 -9.24 -7.81 -5.43
N ALA A 78 -8.93 -7.03 -4.39
CA ALA A 78 -9.24 -5.60 -4.37
C ALA A 78 -8.49 -4.85 -5.47
N TYR A 79 -7.22 -5.19 -5.67
CA TYR A 79 -6.41 -4.63 -6.74
C TYR A 79 -7.02 -4.94 -8.12
N GLU A 80 -7.41 -6.19 -8.36
CA GLU A 80 -8.01 -6.61 -9.63
C GLU A 80 -9.28 -5.84 -9.93
N TRP A 81 -10.12 -5.62 -8.91
CA TRP A 81 -11.32 -4.81 -9.06
C TRP A 81 -10.99 -3.37 -9.41
N MET A 82 -10.02 -2.77 -8.72
CA MET A 82 -9.58 -1.40 -9.00
C MET A 82 -8.89 -1.29 -10.35
N ASP A 83 -8.22 -2.35 -10.79
CA ASP A 83 -7.48 -2.36 -12.06
C ASP A 83 -8.38 -2.13 -13.27
N GLU A 84 -9.67 -2.49 -13.15
CA GLU A 84 -10.65 -2.22 -14.21
C GLU A 84 -10.82 -0.72 -14.47
N TYR A 85 -10.48 0.11 -13.48
CA TYR A 85 -10.55 1.58 -13.59
C TYR A 85 -9.21 2.21 -13.94
N ARG A 86 -8.17 1.40 -14.12
CA ARG A 86 -6.80 1.88 -14.34
C ARG A 86 -6.71 2.85 -15.50
N GLN A 87 -7.42 2.59 -16.61
CA GLN A 87 -7.43 3.45 -17.79
C GLN A 87 -7.82 4.90 -17.45
N PHE A 88 -8.66 5.12 -16.44
CA PHE A 88 -9.12 6.46 -16.06
C PHE A 88 -8.02 7.30 -15.44
N TRP A 89 -7.25 6.71 -14.50
CA TRP A 89 -6.16 7.46 -13.87
C TRP A 89 -4.87 7.41 -14.68
N GLU A 90 -4.54 6.34 -15.35
CA GLU A 90 -3.38 6.27 -16.25
C GLU A 90 -3.55 7.24 -17.41
N GLY A 91 -4.72 7.29 -18.01
CA GLY A 91 -5.02 8.28 -19.04
C GLY A 91 -4.85 9.70 -18.57
N ALA A 92 -5.27 9.98 -17.31
CA ALA A 92 -5.09 11.30 -16.70
C ALA A 92 -3.62 11.62 -16.47
N PHE A 93 -2.85 10.65 -15.95
CA PHE A 93 -1.41 10.81 -15.73
C PHE A 93 -0.66 10.97 -17.04
N ASP A 94 -1.01 10.21 -18.06
CA ASP A 94 -0.40 10.33 -19.38
C ASP A 94 -0.65 11.71 -20.00
N ARG A 95 -1.87 12.23 -19.84
CA ARG A 95 -2.21 13.58 -20.32
C ARG A 95 -1.42 14.64 -19.56
N LEU A 96 -1.27 14.48 -18.25
CA LEU A 96 -0.49 15.40 -17.42
C LEU A 96 0.99 15.35 -17.81
N ASP A 97 1.54 14.15 -18.00
CA ASP A 97 2.92 13.97 -18.44
C ASP A 97 3.15 14.63 -19.80
N ALA A 98 2.23 14.44 -20.75
CA ALA A 98 2.32 15.06 -22.07
C ALA A 98 2.30 16.58 -21.98
N MET A 99 1.45 17.12 -21.09
CA MET A 99 1.37 18.56 -20.84
C MET A 99 2.68 19.10 -20.24
N LEU A 100 3.22 18.40 -19.24
CA LEU A 100 4.48 18.78 -18.61
C LEU A 100 5.64 18.72 -19.59
N ARG A 101 5.68 17.70 -20.44
CA ARG A 101 6.71 17.58 -21.48
C ARG A 101 6.63 18.73 -22.48
N ARG A 102 5.42 19.13 -22.90
CA ARG A 102 5.22 20.27 -23.79
C ARG A 102 5.73 21.56 -23.17
N LEU A 103 5.49 21.76 -21.88
CA LEU A 103 5.98 22.95 -21.18
C LEU A 103 7.50 22.97 -21.02
N GLN A 104 8.13 21.79 -20.92
CA GLN A 104 9.58 21.65 -20.76
C GLN A 104 10.33 21.56 -22.11
N GLN A 105 9.65 21.18 -23.18
CA GLN A 105 10.24 20.91 -24.48
C GLN A 105 11.04 22.07 -25.08
N PRO A 106 10.57 23.32 -25.01
CA PRO A 106 11.37 24.46 -25.53
C PRO A 106 12.71 24.58 -24.80
N GLN A 107 12.74 24.39 -23.49
CA GLN A 107 13.96 24.48 -22.70
C GLN A 107 14.93 23.34 -23.00
N ARG A 108 14.41 22.12 -23.18
CA ARG A 108 15.22 20.98 -23.55
C ARG A 108 15.83 21.13 -24.94
N GLN A 109 15.07 21.67 -25.89
CA GLN A 109 15.56 21.93 -27.24
C GLN A 109 16.64 23.00 -27.24
N GLN A 110 16.48 24.04 -26.45
CA GLN A 110 17.50 25.09 -26.30
C GLN A 110 18.78 24.54 -25.68
N ARG A 111 18.68 23.69 -24.65
CA ARG A 111 19.84 23.04 -24.05
C ARG A 111 20.58 22.15 -25.04
N LYS A 112 19.86 21.37 -25.83
CA LYS A 112 20.44 20.52 -26.87
C LYS A 112 21.14 21.34 -27.95
N ARG A 113 20.52 22.46 -28.38
CA ARG A 113 21.11 23.39 -29.34
C ARG A 113 22.39 24.01 -28.80
N ASN A 114 22.39 24.43 -27.54
CA ASN A 114 23.55 25.02 -26.89
C ASN A 114 24.71 24.02 -26.80
N VAL A 115 24.42 22.76 -26.48
CA VAL A 115 25.44 21.70 -26.45
C VAL A 115 26.01 21.41 -27.84
N ARG A 116 25.16 21.40 -28.88
CA ARG A 116 25.61 21.20 -30.26
C ARG A 116 26.44 22.36 -30.78
N SER A 117 26.11 23.58 -30.37
CA SER A 117 26.85 24.77 -30.81
C SER A 117 28.22 24.89 -30.15
N ARG A 118 28.47 24.19 -29.03
CA ARG A 118 29.78 24.16 -28.37
C ARG A 118 30.73 23.11 -28.93
N ARG A 119 30.23 22.25 -29.78
CA ARG A 119 31.05 21.26 -30.49
C ARG A 119 31.44 21.81 -31.87
#